data_38b136efad80064627cfb62e552b7253
#
_entry.id   38b136efad80064627cfb62e552b7253
#
_cell.length_a   1.000
_cell.length_b   1.000
_cell.length_c   1.000
_cell.angle_alpha   90.00
_cell.angle_beta   90.00
_cell.angle_gamma   90.00
#
_symmetry.space_group_name_H-M   'P 1'
#
loop_
_entity.id
_entity.type
_entity.pdbx_description
1 polymer ?
#
loop_
_entity_poly.entity_id
_entity_poly.type
_entity_poly.pdbx_seq_one_letter_code
_entity_poly.pdbx_strand_id
1 'polypeptide(L)'
;DAEGDFIRFATYVAFFPTILSGPIDRPKAFLEQLGTPHQLCMADVAEGCKRILWGMFKKMCVADVICGYTDAVFNNYTHHNATSLTIAAVLYSFQLYADFSGYSDMAIGVGRILGIRSLENFRLPFFAVNITEYWKRWHITLTSWLTDYVFTPLNLKFRNLGLWGLNLAVMINLLAIGAWHGANWTFILFGFYHGCCLIFNNLVSKRRKHFEKAHSLKKNTTYRYLRILKMFAFVTLGNIIFRSNSTSLRS
;
A
#
# COMPACT_ATOMS: atom_id res chain seq x y z
N ASP A 1 -7.52 21.14 17.72
CA ASP A 1 -6.75 22.31 18.14
C ASP A 1 -5.37 22.24 17.50
N ALA A 2 -4.75 23.39 17.20
CA ALA A 2 -3.42 23.46 16.65
C ALA A 2 -2.37 23.14 17.76
N GLU A 3 -1.28 22.45 17.41
CA GLU A 3 -0.15 22.25 18.32
C GLU A 3 0.56 23.59 18.55
N GLY A 4 0.62 24.02 19.79
CA GLY A 4 1.27 25.30 20.18
C GLY A 4 2.77 25.18 20.44
N ASP A 5 3.30 23.96 20.61
CA ASP A 5 4.71 23.72 20.86
C ASP A 5 5.44 23.42 19.54
N PHE A 6 6.26 24.38 19.12
CA PHE A 6 7.05 24.28 17.88
C PHE A 6 8.01 23.08 17.88
N ILE A 7 8.63 22.76 19.02
CA ILE A 7 9.58 21.65 19.10
C ILE A 7 8.85 20.31 18.89
N ARG A 8 7.71 20.13 19.52
CA ARG A 8 6.87 18.93 19.34
C ARG A 8 6.39 18.81 17.89
N PHE A 9 5.93 19.91 17.31
CA PHE A 9 5.49 19.94 15.90
C PHE A 9 6.67 19.62 14.97
N ALA A 10 7.82 20.25 15.15
CA ALA A 10 9.02 20.00 14.35
C ALA A 10 9.49 18.55 14.49
N THR A 11 9.44 17.98 15.71
CA THR A 11 9.77 16.55 15.94
C THR A 11 8.83 15.62 15.18
N TYR A 12 7.52 15.91 15.17
CA TYR A 12 6.56 15.13 14.39
C TYR A 12 6.86 15.17 12.89
N VAL A 13 7.10 16.36 12.35
CA VAL A 13 7.36 16.55 10.91
C VAL A 13 8.70 15.94 10.48
N ALA A 14 9.72 16.06 11.34
CA ALA A 14 11.09 15.61 11.06
C ALA A 14 11.41 14.24 11.64
N PHE A 15 10.41 13.45 12.08
CA PHE A 15 10.65 12.13 12.67
C PHE A 15 11.31 11.20 11.67
N PHE A 16 12.63 11.08 11.77
CA PHE A 16 13.48 10.46 10.76
C PHE A 16 13.09 9.01 10.39
N PRO A 17 12.55 8.16 11.30
CA PRO A 17 12.21 6.80 10.90
C PRO A 17 11.11 6.76 9.84
N THR A 18 10.19 7.73 9.83
CA THR A 18 9.00 7.69 8.95
C THR A 18 8.99 8.77 7.87
N ILE A 19 9.86 9.79 7.95
CA ILE A 19 9.83 11.00 7.10
C ILE A 19 9.92 10.72 5.59
N LEU A 20 10.67 9.71 5.15
CA LEU A 20 10.83 9.44 3.72
C LEU A 20 9.69 8.58 3.16
N SER A 21 9.51 7.37 3.69
CA SER A 21 8.56 6.39 3.16
C SER A 21 7.95 5.50 4.26
N GLY A 22 8.10 5.90 5.53
CA GLY A 22 7.54 5.18 6.66
C GLY A 22 6.01 5.31 6.76
N PRO A 23 5.41 4.68 7.78
CA PRO A 23 3.99 4.85 8.05
C PRO A 23 3.63 6.31 8.29
N ILE A 24 2.52 6.77 7.69
CA ILE A 24 2.00 8.13 7.89
C ILE A 24 1.20 8.14 9.20
N ASP A 25 1.87 8.49 10.28
CA ASP A 25 1.23 8.61 11.60
C ASP A 25 0.34 9.86 11.68
N ARG A 26 -0.74 9.76 12.44
CA ARG A 26 -1.65 10.90 12.64
C ARG A 26 -1.06 11.86 13.67
N PRO A 27 -1.09 13.20 13.41
CA PRO A 27 -0.50 14.19 14.31
C PRO A 27 -0.94 14.00 15.76
N LYS A 28 -2.26 13.89 15.97
CA LYS A 28 -2.83 13.73 17.33
C LYS A 28 -2.22 12.56 18.08
N ALA A 29 -2.25 11.36 17.51
CA ALA A 29 -1.76 10.15 18.16
C ALA A 29 -0.24 10.15 18.36
N PHE A 30 0.51 10.78 17.46
CA PHE A 30 1.95 10.92 17.57
C PHE A 30 2.33 11.94 18.65
N LEU A 31 1.72 13.12 18.65
CA LEU A 31 1.98 14.19 19.60
C LEU A 31 1.56 13.82 21.04
N GLU A 32 0.50 13.05 21.20
CA GLU A 32 0.13 12.46 22.50
C GLU A 32 1.24 11.55 23.04
N GLN A 33 1.86 10.72 22.19
CA GLN A 33 2.99 9.90 22.59
C GLN A 33 4.22 10.75 22.97
N LEU A 34 4.55 11.78 22.19
CA LEU A 34 5.66 12.70 22.53
C LEU A 34 5.45 13.42 23.86
N GLY A 35 4.22 13.63 24.27
CA GLY A 35 3.87 14.28 25.53
C GLY A 35 4.04 13.39 26.78
N THR A 36 4.27 12.09 26.59
CA THR A 36 4.44 11.15 27.70
C THR A 36 5.92 10.86 27.94
N PRO A 37 6.41 10.87 29.20
CA PRO A 37 7.78 10.48 29.48
C PRO A 37 8.04 9.03 29.06
N HIS A 38 9.05 8.83 28.22
CA HIS A 38 9.46 7.50 27.78
C HIS A 38 10.64 7.01 28.62
N GLN A 39 10.52 5.80 29.17
CA GLN A 39 11.64 5.08 29.78
C GLN A 39 12.12 4.01 28.81
N LEU A 40 13.42 3.87 28.67
CA LEU A 40 13.99 2.81 27.84
C LEU A 40 13.58 1.44 28.41
N CYS A 41 12.80 0.71 27.62
CA CYS A 41 12.33 -0.64 27.99
C CYS A 41 13.07 -1.67 27.15
N MET A 42 13.84 -2.55 27.78
CA MET A 42 14.60 -3.59 27.08
C MET A 42 13.72 -4.53 26.25
N ALA A 43 12.47 -4.75 26.66
CA ALA A 43 11.52 -5.53 25.85
C ALA A 43 11.17 -4.81 24.55
N ASP A 44 10.95 -3.49 24.57
CA ASP A 44 10.68 -2.70 23.35
C ASP A 44 11.92 -2.60 22.46
N VAL A 45 13.13 -2.50 23.05
CA VAL A 45 14.39 -2.58 22.30
C VAL A 45 14.52 -3.92 21.59
N ALA A 46 14.33 -5.04 22.29
CA ALA A 46 14.42 -6.38 21.72
C ALA A 46 13.43 -6.60 20.58
N GLU A 47 12.17 -6.21 20.77
CA GLU A 47 11.13 -6.33 19.74
C GLU A 47 11.38 -5.37 18.56
N GLY A 48 11.85 -4.16 18.83
CA GLY A 48 12.24 -3.21 17.79
C GLY A 48 13.39 -3.76 16.94
N CYS A 49 14.44 -4.30 17.56
CA CYS A 49 15.55 -4.94 16.86
C CYS A 49 15.11 -6.15 16.02
N LYS A 50 14.27 -7.03 16.56
CA LYS A 50 13.69 -8.16 15.78
C LYS A 50 12.96 -7.66 14.54
N ARG A 51 12.18 -6.58 14.69
CA ARG A 51 11.42 -6.01 13.58
C ARG A 51 12.34 -5.36 12.54
N ILE A 52 13.38 -4.66 12.95
CA ILE A 52 14.42 -4.12 12.06
C ILE A 52 15.09 -5.25 11.28
N LEU A 53 15.54 -6.31 11.94
CA LEU A 53 16.16 -7.46 11.30
C LEU A 53 15.23 -8.13 10.28
N TRP A 54 13.94 -8.27 10.61
CA TRP A 54 12.95 -8.78 9.68
C TRP A 54 12.75 -7.87 8.47
N GLY A 55 12.73 -6.54 8.68
CA GLY A 55 12.69 -5.55 7.60
C GLY A 55 13.91 -5.63 6.70
N MET A 56 15.11 -5.72 7.28
CA MET A 56 16.37 -5.89 6.55
C MET A 56 16.40 -7.18 5.74
N PHE A 57 15.93 -8.30 6.32
CA PHE A 57 15.81 -9.56 5.58
C PHE A 57 14.93 -9.41 4.34
N LYS A 58 13.74 -8.79 4.48
CA LYS A 58 12.86 -8.55 3.34
C LYS A 58 13.50 -7.66 2.27
N LYS A 59 14.19 -6.60 2.69
CA LYS A 59 14.88 -5.69 1.77
C LYS A 59 16.05 -6.38 1.08
N MET A 60 17.01 -6.87 1.84
CA MET A 60 18.30 -7.30 1.31
C MET A 60 18.27 -8.72 0.72
N CYS A 61 17.56 -9.66 1.38
CA CYS A 61 17.55 -11.08 0.96
C CYS A 61 16.42 -11.40 -0.01
N VAL A 62 15.37 -10.58 -0.08
CA VAL A 62 14.23 -10.84 -0.97
C VAL A 62 14.15 -9.79 -2.07
N ALA A 63 13.94 -8.51 -1.72
CA ALA A 63 13.69 -7.47 -2.72
C ALA A 63 14.92 -7.21 -3.61
N ASP A 64 16.09 -7.03 -3.05
CA ASP A 64 17.31 -6.71 -3.82
C ASP A 64 17.78 -7.89 -4.67
N VAL A 65 17.60 -9.13 -4.19
CA VAL A 65 17.89 -10.33 -4.98
C VAL A 65 16.95 -10.46 -6.17
N ILE A 66 15.64 -10.27 -5.97
CA ILE A 66 14.64 -10.30 -7.05
C ILE A 66 14.87 -9.15 -8.04
N CYS A 67 15.30 -7.98 -7.55
CA CYS A 67 15.55 -6.78 -8.36
C CYS A 67 16.51 -7.07 -9.51
N GLY A 68 17.60 -7.80 -9.27
CA GLY A 68 18.57 -8.16 -10.31
C GLY A 68 17.95 -8.87 -11.51
N TYR A 69 17.05 -9.82 -11.26
CA TYR A 69 16.34 -10.52 -12.33
C TYR A 69 15.27 -9.64 -13.02
N THR A 70 14.45 -8.96 -12.24
CA THR A 70 13.36 -8.14 -12.81
C THR A 70 13.90 -6.98 -13.63
N ASP A 71 15.00 -6.34 -13.21
CA ASP A 71 15.66 -5.28 -13.94
C ASP A 71 16.27 -5.79 -15.26
N ALA A 72 16.96 -6.94 -15.23
CA ALA A 72 17.51 -7.55 -16.42
C ALA A 72 16.42 -7.85 -17.47
N VAL A 73 15.27 -8.37 -17.06
CA VAL A 73 14.17 -8.71 -17.96
C VAL A 73 13.43 -7.47 -18.46
N PHE A 74 13.02 -6.55 -17.56
CA PHE A 74 12.21 -5.39 -17.97
C PHE A 74 13.01 -4.34 -18.75
N ASN A 75 14.29 -4.16 -18.45
CA ASN A 75 15.12 -3.21 -19.20
C ASN A 75 15.47 -3.72 -20.61
N ASN A 76 15.31 -5.02 -20.88
CA ASN A 76 15.58 -5.66 -22.17
C ASN A 76 14.34 -6.45 -22.66
N TYR A 77 13.14 -5.97 -22.40
CA TYR A 77 11.90 -6.72 -22.62
C TYR A 77 11.72 -7.24 -24.05
N THR A 78 12.28 -6.56 -25.06
CA THR A 78 12.21 -6.96 -26.48
C THR A 78 13.01 -8.26 -26.77
N HIS A 79 13.97 -8.62 -25.91
CA HIS A 79 14.80 -9.83 -26.04
C HIS A 79 14.29 -11.01 -25.20
N HIS A 80 13.17 -10.82 -24.48
CA HIS A 80 12.60 -11.83 -23.61
C HIS A 80 11.26 -12.36 -24.15
N ASN A 81 11.02 -13.66 -23.94
CA ASN A 81 9.75 -14.29 -24.31
C ASN A 81 8.65 -14.01 -23.27
N ALA A 82 7.40 -14.31 -23.65
CA ALA A 82 6.23 -14.08 -22.80
C ALA A 82 6.33 -14.76 -21.40
N THR A 83 6.96 -15.93 -21.32
CA THR A 83 7.15 -16.66 -20.07
C THR A 83 8.07 -15.88 -19.11
N SER A 84 9.22 -15.43 -19.59
CA SER A 84 10.18 -14.63 -18.80
C SER A 84 9.54 -13.33 -18.32
N LEU A 85 8.80 -12.64 -19.21
CA LEU A 85 8.08 -11.40 -18.84
C LEU A 85 7.00 -11.66 -17.79
N THR A 86 6.26 -12.77 -17.89
CA THR A 86 5.24 -13.15 -16.91
C THR A 86 5.87 -13.45 -15.53
N ILE A 87 6.96 -14.20 -15.51
CA ILE A 87 7.71 -14.50 -14.28
C ILE A 87 8.23 -13.20 -13.67
N ALA A 88 8.85 -12.32 -14.46
CA ALA A 88 9.34 -11.03 -14.00
C ALA A 88 8.22 -10.16 -13.42
N ALA A 89 7.02 -10.13 -14.03
CA ALA A 89 5.87 -9.39 -13.52
C ALA A 89 5.39 -9.90 -12.15
N VAL A 90 5.33 -11.22 -11.98
CA VAL A 90 4.99 -11.85 -10.70
C VAL A 90 6.06 -11.54 -9.65
N LEU A 91 7.32 -11.74 -9.97
CA LEU A 91 8.45 -11.47 -9.08
C LEU A 91 8.52 -9.98 -8.70
N TYR A 92 8.26 -9.07 -9.64
CA TYR A 92 8.22 -7.64 -9.36
C TYR A 92 7.15 -7.27 -8.31
N SER A 93 6.00 -7.94 -8.31
CA SER A 93 4.99 -7.72 -7.27
C SER A 93 5.50 -8.11 -5.88
N PHE A 94 6.23 -9.23 -5.77
CA PHE A 94 6.88 -9.64 -4.51
C PHE A 94 8.03 -8.71 -4.14
N GLN A 95 8.85 -8.28 -5.11
CA GLN A 95 9.92 -7.31 -4.91
C GLN A 95 9.39 -6.01 -4.32
N LEU A 96 8.38 -5.41 -4.94
CA LEU A 96 7.76 -4.16 -4.48
C LEU A 96 7.20 -4.28 -3.07
N TYR A 97 6.55 -5.41 -2.77
CA TYR A 97 6.04 -5.68 -1.43
C TYR A 97 7.16 -5.87 -0.40
N ALA A 98 8.17 -6.67 -0.72
CA ALA A 98 9.27 -6.95 0.20
C ALA A 98 10.10 -5.69 0.48
N ASP A 99 10.37 -4.89 -0.55
CA ASP A 99 11.09 -3.62 -0.45
C ASP A 99 10.37 -2.63 0.47
N PHE A 100 9.13 -2.31 0.15
CA PHE A 100 8.39 -1.29 0.88
C PHE A 100 7.91 -1.76 2.26
N SER A 101 7.47 -3.02 2.40
CA SER A 101 7.14 -3.54 3.73
C SER A 101 8.38 -3.74 4.60
N GLY A 102 9.53 -4.03 4.00
CA GLY A 102 10.82 -4.09 4.70
C GLY A 102 11.22 -2.74 5.28
N TYR A 103 11.14 -1.68 4.47
CA TYR A 103 11.36 -0.32 4.93
C TYR A 103 10.39 0.07 6.06
N SER A 104 9.10 -0.22 5.89
CA SER A 104 8.08 0.06 6.91
C SER A 104 8.37 -0.66 8.23
N ASP A 105 8.80 -1.93 8.19
CA ASP A 105 9.16 -2.67 9.41
C ASP A 105 10.41 -2.11 10.09
N MET A 106 11.41 -1.68 9.33
CA MET A 106 12.58 -1.00 9.90
C MET A 106 12.17 0.31 10.57
N ALA A 107 11.35 1.13 9.91
CA ALA A 107 10.86 2.39 10.46
C ALA A 107 10.07 2.21 11.75
N ILE A 108 9.14 1.24 11.78
CA ILE A 108 8.34 0.91 12.98
C ILE A 108 9.25 0.38 14.10
N GLY A 109 10.22 -0.47 13.74
CA GLY A 109 11.17 -1.03 14.71
C GLY A 109 12.02 0.05 15.38
N VAL A 110 12.55 1.01 14.60
CA VAL A 110 13.29 2.15 15.14
C VAL A 110 12.39 3.05 15.99
N GLY A 111 11.19 3.37 15.49
CA GLY A 111 10.20 4.13 16.27
C GLY A 111 9.92 3.48 17.62
N ARG A 112 9.75 2.16 17.65
CA ARG A 112 9.49 1.41 18.90
C ARG A 112 10.66 1.51 19.91
N ILE A 113 11.90 1.43 19.44
CA ILE A 113 13.09 1.61 20.30
C ILE A 113 13.11 3.02 20.91
N LEU A 114 12.67 4.03 20.14
CA LEU A 114 12.54 5.41 20.59
C LEU A 114 11.29 5.68 21.44
N GLY A 115 10.48 4.66 21.74
CA GLY A 115 9.24 4.79 22.51
C GLY A 115 8.02 5.23 21.71
N ILE A 116 8.12 5.38 20.38
CA ILE A 116 7.01 5.76 19.49
C ILE A 116 6.45 4.53 18.79
N ARG A 117 5.16 4.30 18.95
CA ARG A 117 4.43 3.20 18.30
C ARG A 117 3.74 3.71 17.04
N SER A 118 4.41 3.55 15.92
CA SER A 118 3.85 3.87 14.59
C SER A 118 2.85 2.82 14.12
N LEU A 119 1.98 3.22 13.16
CA LEU A 119 0.92 2.38 12.62
C LEU A 119 1.48 1.30 11.67
N GLU A 120 0.77 0.16 11.59
CA GLU A 120 1.05 -0.88 10.60
C GLU A 120 0.72 -0.40 9.18
N ASN A 121 1.65 -0.64 8.25
CA ASN A 121 1.49 -0.21 6.86
C ASN A 121 1.06 -1.36 5.92
N PHE A 122 1.30 -2.61 6.30
CA PHE A 122 0.97 -3.79 5.49
C PHE A 122 0.39 -4.93 6.33
N ARG A 123 -0.63 -5.65 5.76
CA ARG A 123 -1.25 -6.84 6.39
C ARG A 123 -1.51 -7.92 5.34
N LEU A 124 -0.47 -8.61 4.86
CA LEU A 124 -0.56 -9.69 3.87
C LEU A 124 -1.47 -9.33 2.67
N PRO A 125 -1.14 -8.29 1.88
CA PRO A 125 -2.02 -7.73 0.86
C PRO A 125 -2.38 -8.72 -0.26
N PHE A 126 -1.49 -9.65 -0.60
CA PHE A 126 -1.71 -10.63 -1.66
C PHE A 126 -2.69 -11.75 -1.30
N PHE A 127 -3.12 -11.83 -0.04
CA PHE A 127 -4.20 -12.73 0.39
C PHE A 127 -5.59 -12.08 0.32
N ALA A 128 -5.69 -10.87 -0.22
CA ALA A 128 -6.96 -10.19 -0.42
C ALA A 128 -7.82 -10.91 -1.49
N VAL A 129 -9.12 -11.05 -1.22
CA VAL A 129 -10.08 -11.70 -2.13
C VAL A 129 -10.79 -10.69 -3.04
N ASN A 130 -10.55 -9.41 -2.90
CA ASN A 130 -11.08 -8.32 -3.73
C ASN A 130 -10.25 -7.04 -3.56
N ILE A 131 -10.41 -6.11 -4.50
CA ILE A 131 -9.62 -4.86 -4.55
C ILE A 131 -9.85 -3.96 -3.32
N THR A 132 -11.05 -3.94 -2.75
CA THR A 132 -11.35 -3.16 -1.54
C THR A 132 -10.58 -3.72 -0.33
N GLU A 133 -10.49 -5.04 -0.22
CA GLU A 133 -9.68 -5.69 0.82
C GLU A 133 -8.19 -5.50 0.59
N TYR A 134 -7.73 -5.51 -0.67
CA TYR A 134 -6.34 -5.24 -1.02
C TYR A 134 -5.89 -3.87 -0.49
N TRP A 135 -6.63 -2.80 -0.79
CA TRP A 135 -6.32 -1.45 -0.32
C TRP A 135 -6.43 -1.26 1.21
N LYS A 136 -7.14 -2.13 1.92
CA LYS A 136 -7.15 -2.19 3.39
C LYS A 136 -5.93 -2.91 3.98
N ARG A 137 -5.10 -3.52 3.14
CA ARG A 137 -3.93 -4.33 3.52
C ARG A 137 -2.62 -3.81 2.94
N TRP A 138 -2.68 -2.99 1.90
CA TRP A 138 -1.57 -2.38 1.20
C TRP A 138 -1.50 -0.90 1.53
N HIS A 139 -0.30 -0.44 1.98
CA HIS A 139 -0.02 0.97 2.33
C HIS A 139 -1.15 1.60 3.14
N ILE A 140 -1.49 0.94 4.25
CA ILE A 140 -2.70 1.20 5.05
C ILE A 140 -2.74 2.65 5.52
N THR A 141 -1.59 3.21 5.91
CA THR A 141 -1.52 4.57 6.45
C THR A 141 -1.80 5.62 5.39
N LEU A 142 -1.26 5.49 4.17
CA LEU A 142 -1.60 6.37 3.03
C LEU A 142 -3.07 6.21 2.64
N THR A 143 -3.54 4.97 2.49
CA THR A 143 -4.92 4.68 2.10
C THR A 143 -5.92 5.26 3.10
N SER A 144 -5.66 5.13 4.39
CA SER A 144 -6.51 5.73 5.42
C SER A 144 -6.43 7.26 5.41
N TRP A 145 -5.24 7.83 5.23
CA TRP A 145 -5.06 9.27 5.14
C TRP A 145 -5.89 9.87 3.98
N LEU A 146 -5.75 9.32 2.79
CA LEU A 146 -6.53 9.76 1.63
C LEU A 146 -8.03 9.47 1.78
N THR A 147 -8.40 8.41 2.47
CA THR A 147 -9.81 8.15 2.79
C THR A 147 -10.39 9.26 3.66
N ASP A 148 -9.67 9.69 4.68
CA ASP A 148 -10.16 10.72 5.61
C ASP A 148 -10.18 12.12 4.98
N TYR A 149 -9.11 12.49 4.26
CA TYR A 149 -8.91 13.86 3.79
C TYR A 149 -9.36 14.11 2.34
N VAL A 150 -9.51 13.07 1.53
CA VAL A 150 -9.93 13.20 0.12
C VAL A 150 -11.26 12.49 -0.13
N PHE A 151 -11.32 11.18 0.09
CA PHE A 151 -12.51 10.40 -0.25
C PHE A 151 -13.75 10.81 0.56
N THR A 152 -13.63 10.89 1.89
CA THR A 152 -14.77 11.17 2.76
C THR A 152 -15.39 12.55 2.48
N PRO A 153 -14.62 13.66 2.39
CA PRO A 153 -15.17 14.96 2.01
C PRO A 153 -15.83 14.97 0.63
N LEU A 154 -15.20 14.33 -0.36
CA LEU A 154 -15.78 14.26 -1.72
C LEU A 154 -17.05 13.41 -1.76
N ASN A 155 -17.08 12.27 -1.05
CA ASN A 155 -18.26 11.43 -0.96
C ASN A 155 -19.45 12.16 -0.29
N LEU A 156 -19.17 12.96 0.72
CA LEU A 156 -20.20 13.83 1.35
C LEU A 156 -20.68 14.91 0.39
N LYS A 157 -19.76 15.57 -0.33
CA LYS A 157 -20.08 16.60 -1.32
C LYS A 157 -20.94 16.05 -2.46
N PHE A 158 -20.63 14.84 -2.93
CA PHE A 158 -21.31 14.21 -4.07
C PHE A 158 -22.48 13.29 -3.67
N ARG A 159 -22.89 13.26 -2.39
CA ARG A 159 -23.92 12.34 -1.88
C ARG A 159 -25.24 12.38 -2.67
N ASN A 160 -25.63 13.57 -3.17
CA ASN A 160 -26.87 13.76 -3.92
C ASN A 160 -26.85 13.08 -5.31
N LEU A 161 -25.66 12.70 -5.83
CA LEU A 161 -25.50 11.96 -7.07
C LEU A 161 -25.58 10.43 -6.85
N GLY A 162 -25.85 9.96 -5.62
CA GLY A 162 -26.00 8.55 -5.28
C GLY A 162 -24.76 7.72 -5.68
N LEU A 163 -24.96 6.63 -6.40
CA LEU A 163 -23.89 5.72 -6.81
C LEU A 163 -22.85 6.40 -7.74
N TRP A 164 -23.25 7.33 -8.58
CA TRP A 164 -22.35 8.09 -9.43
C TRP A 164 -21.40 8.97 -8.60
N GLY A 165 -21.92 9.63 -7.59
CA GLY A 165 -21.11 10.44 -6.68
C GLY A 165 -20.09 9.62 -5.90
N LEU A 166 -20.48 8.44 -5.40
CA LEU A 166 -19.58 7.50 -4.78
C LEU A 166 -18.43 7.07 -5.72
N ASN A 167 -18.78 6.68 -6.95
CA ASN A 167 -17.79 6.23 -7.92
C ASN A 167 -16.84 7.37 -8.37
N LEU A 168 -17.35 8.59 -8.48
CA LEU A 168 -16.53 9.77 -8.77
C LEU A 168 -15.55 10.07 -7.62
N ALA A 169 -16.00 10.01 -6.38
CA ALA A 169 -15.13 10.18 -5.21
C ALA A 169 -14.03 9.09 -5.14
N VAL A 170 -14.38 7.83 -5.44
CA VAL A 170 -13.42 6.72 -5.55
C VAL A 170 -12.38 7.01 -6.63
N MET A 171 -12.79 7.42 -7.83
CA MET A 171 -11.87 7.69 -8.95
C MET A 171 -10.91 8.83 -8.60
N ILE A 172 -11.42 9.95 -8.08
CA ILE A 172 -10.58 11.09 -7.67
C ILE A 172 -9.58 10.67 -6.59
N ASN A 173 -10.01 9.86 -5.60
CA ASN A 173 -9.13 9.37 -4.55
C ASN A 173 -7.99 8.50 -5.09
N LEU A 174 -8.27 7.61 -6.03
CA LEU A 174 -7.24 6.75 -6.63
C LEU A 174 -6.31 7.51 -7.59
N LEU A 175 -6.83 8.50 -8.31
CA LEU A 175 -6.01 9.43 -9.10
C LEU A 175 -5.08 10.25 -8.20
N ALA A 176 -5.55 10.67 -7.02
CA ALA A 176 -4.73 11.34 -6.02
C ALA A 176 -3.60 10.43 -5.50
N ILE A 177 -3.86 9.12 -5.30
CA ILE A 177 -2.81 8.13 -4.99
C ILE A 177 -1.78 8.08 -6.12
N GLY A 178 -2.22 8.02 -7.38
CA GLY A 178 -1.32 8.02 -8.53
C GLY A 178 -0.46 9.29 -8.58
N ALA A 179 -1.07 10.46 -8.46
CA ALA A 179 -0.38 11.75 -8.47
C ALA A 179 0.61 11.90 -7.30
N TRP A 180 0.32 11.30 -6.15
CA TRP A 180 1.21 11.29 -4.99
C TRP A 180 2.54 10.57 -5.27
N HIS A 181 2.55 9.54 -6.13
CA HIS A 181 3.76 8.81 -6.52
C HIS A 181 4.68 9.62 -7.45
N GLY A 182 4.18 10.66 -8.09
CA GLY A 182 4.97 11.54 -8.96
C GLY A 182 4.23 12.08 -10.17
N ALA A 183 4.86 13.01 -10.88
CA ALA A 183 4.28 13.77 -11.99
C ALA A 183 4.37 13.03 -13.37
N ASN A 184 4.33 11.68 -13.36
CA ASN A 184 4.36 10.92 -14.60
C ASN A 184 2.99 10.30 -14.91
N TRP A 185 2.67 10.22 -16.20
CA TRP A 185 1.40 9.67 -16.70
C TRP A 185 1.17 8.22 -16.31
N THR A 186 2.21 7.42 -16.12
CA THR A 186 2.09 6.02 -15.72
C THR A 186 1.54 5.89 -14.30
N PHE A 187 1.87 6.81 -13.39
CA PHE A 187 1.29 6.83 -12.05
C PHE A 187 -0.19 7.25 -12.07
N ILE A 188 -0.55 8.21 -12.91
CA ILE A 188 -1.96 8.58 -13.11
C ILE A 188 -2.74 7.39 -13.70
N LEU A 189 -2.15 6.69 -14.70
CA LEU A 189 -2.74 5.50 -15.28
C LEU A 189 -2.88 4.35 -14.27
N PHE A 190 -1.90 4.17 -13.38
CA PHE A 190 -1.99 3.24 -12.26
C PHE A 190 -3.18 3.57 -11.33
N GLY A 191 -3.31 4.84 -10.94
CA GLY A 191 -4.45 5.30 -10.12
C GLY A 191 -5.79 5.10 -10.84
N PHE A 192 -5.86 5.44 -12.13
CA PHE A 192 -7.06 5.22 -12.95
C PHE A 192 -7.43 3.74 -13.06
N TYR A 193 -6.46 2.86 -13.35
CA TYR A 193 -6.66 1.41 -13.40
C TYR A 193 -7.26 0.86 -12.11
N HIS A 194 -6.66 1.20 -10.97
CA HIS A 194 -7.16 0.77 -9.67
C HIS A 194 -8.51 1.39 -9.33
N GLY A 195 -8.76 2.62 -9.75
CA GLY A 195 -10.07 3.27 -9.64
C GLY A 195 -11.15 2.51 -10.40
N CYS A 196 -10.89 2.14 -11.66
CA CYS A 196 -11.79 1.31 -12.46
C CYS A 196 -12.06 -0.06 -11.80
N CYS A 197 -11.03 -0.71 -11.26
CA CYS A 197 -11.17 -1.98 -10.55
C CYS A 197 -12.07 -1.85 -9.30
N LEU A 198 -11.92 -0.76 -8.52
CA LEU A 198 -12.77 -0.50 -7.35
C LEU A 198 -14.22 -0.21 -7.74
N ILE A 199 -14.44 0.64 -8.74
CA ILE A 199 -15.78 0.96 -9.26
C ILE A 199 -16.47 -0.32 -9.76
N PHE A 200 -15.79 -1.12 -10.57
CA PHE A 200 -16.31 -2.41 -11.03
C PHE A 200 -16.64 -3.33 -9.85
N ASN A 201 -15.75 -3.45 -8.88
CA ASN A 201 -16.02 -4.25 -7.68
C ASN A 201 -17.26 -3.76 -6.90
N ASN A 202 -17.47 -2.44 -6.80
CA ASN A 202 -18.64 -1.86 -6.15
C ASN A 202 -19.92 -2.22 -6.92
N LEU A 203 -19.93 -2.06 -8.25
CA LEU A 203 -21.08 -2.36 -9.11
C LEU A 203 -21.51 -3.83 -9.03
N VAL A 204 -20.54 -4.76 -9.04
CA VAL A 204 -20.84 -6.20 -9.02
C VAL A 204 -21.01 -6.78 -7.62
N SER A 205 -20.70 -6.03 -6.56
CA SER A 205 -20.62 -6.56 -5.19
C SER A 205 -21.92 -7.16 -4.68
N LYS A 206 -23.07 -6.53 -4.97
CA LYS A 206 -24.40 -7.03 -4.58
C LYS A 206 -24.72 -8.35 -5.28
N ARG A 207 -24.51 -8.42 -6.62
CA ARG A 207 -24.74 -9.63 -7.43
C ARG A 207 -23.84 -10.77 -6.98
N ARG A 208 -22.55 -10.47 -6.74
CA ARG A 208 -21.59 -11.44 -6.25
C ARG A 208 -21.98 -12.01 -4.89
N LYS A 209 -22.36 -11.18 -3.91
CA LYS A 209 -22.81 -11.64 -2.58
C LYS A 209 -24.04 -12.52 -2.68
N HIS A 210 -24.98 -12.20 -3.56
CA HIS A 210 -26.16 -13.02 -3.80
C HIS A 210 -25.78 -14.39 -4.38
N PHE A 211 -24.94 -14.42 -5.40
CA PHE A 211 -24.41 -15.65 -6.01
C PHE A 211 -23.65 -16.51 -4.98
N GLU A 212 -22.76 -15.92 -4.20
CA GLU A 212 -22.00 -16.60 -3.13
C GLU A 212 -22.93 -17.24 -2.08
N LYS A 213 -24.04 -16.57 -1.75
CA LYS A 213 -25.04 -17.08 -0.82
C LYS A 213 -25.82 -18.24 -1.44
N ALA A 214 -26.31 -18.09 -2.69
CA ALA A 214 -27.09 -19.10 -3.39
C ALA A 214 -26.34 -20.44 -3.58
N HIS A 215 -25.02 -20.38 -3.78
CA HIS A 215 -24.18 -21.56 -4.03
C HIS A 215 -23.31 -21.96 -2.81
N SER A 216 -23.60 -21.43 -1.63
CA SER A 216 -22.84 -21.71 -0.38
C SER A 216 -21.32 -21.54 -0.51
N LEU A 217 -20.86 -20.69 -1.43
CA LEU A 217 -19.45 -20.53 -1.78
C LEU A 217 -18.62 -19.78 -0.72
N LYS A 218 -19.26 -19.09 0.21
CA LYS A 218 -18.57 -18.27 1.22
C LYS A 218 -17.60 -19.08 2.08
N LYS A 219 -17.90 -20.35 2.35
CA LYS A 219 -17.05 -21.27 3.14
C LYS A 219 -16.16 -22.16 2.25
N ASN A 220 -16.28 -22.09 0.93
CA ASN A 220 -15.54 -22.94 0.01
C ASN A 220 -14.09 -22.43 -0.12
N THR A 221 -13.14 -23.26 0.32
CA THR A 221 -11.70 -22.95 0.34
C THR A 221 -11.15 -22.77 -1.08
N THR A 222 -11.53 -23.63 -2.04
CA THR A 222 -11.10 -23.54 -3.44
C THR A 222 -11.57 -22.23 -4.07
N TYR A 223 -12.83 -21.86 -3.87
CA TYR A 223 -13.36 -20.58 -4.35
C TYR A 223 -12.61 -19.39 -3.77
N ARG A 224 -12.23 -19.45 -2.49
CA ARG A 224 -11.40 -18.41 -1.84
C ARG A 224 -10.02 -18.30 -2.50
N TYR A 225 -9.32 -19.40 -2.76
CA TYR A 225 -8.02 -19.39 -3.43
C TYR A 225 -8.11 -18.86 -4.86
N LEU A 226 -9.12 -19.23 -5.62
CA LEU A 226 -9.35 -18.68 -6.98
C LEU A 226 -9.54 -17.17 -6.95
N ARG A 227 -10.23 -16.63 -5.96
CA ARG A 227 -10.39 -15.19 -5.78
C ARG A 227 -9.08 -14.48 -5.42
N ILE A 228 -8.26 -15.10 -4.56
CA ILE A 228 -6.93 -14.59 -4.21
C ILE A 228 -6.05 -14.56 -5.46
N LEU A 229 -5.97 -15.64 -6.22
CA LEU A 229 -5.18 -15.70 -7.46
C LEU A 229 -5.64 -14.66 -8.48
N LYS A 230 -6.96 -14.55 -8.70
CA LYS A 230 -7.52 -13.51 -9.56
C LYS A 230 -7.13 -12.12 -9.09
N MET A 231 -7.23 -11.83 -7.78
CA MET A 231 -6.89 -10.53 -7.22
C MET A 231 -5.40 -10.24 -7.37
N PHE A 232 -4.54 -11.22 -7.11
CA PHE A 232 -3.11 -11.11 -7.31
C PHE A 232 -2.76 -10.79 -8.77
N ALA A 233 -3.39 -11.46 -9.74
CA ALA A 233 -3.19 -11.16 -11.16
C ALA A 233 -3.58 -9.70 -11.52
N PHE A 234 -4.71 -9.20 -11.01
CA PHE A 234 -5.09 -7.79 -11.21
C PHE A 234 -4.09 -6.81 -10.59
N VAL A 235 -3.59 -7.10 -9.39
CA VAL A 235 -2.57 -6.25 -8.76
C VAL A 235 -1.27 -6.30 -9.54
N THR A 236 -0.84 -7.47 -10.01
CA THR A 236 0.37 -7.63 -10.83
C THR A 236 0.28 -6.80 -12.13
N LEU A 237 -0.87 -6.77 -12.81
CA LEU A 237 -1.09 -5.89 -13.97
C LEU A 237 -0.95 -4.41 -13.60
N GLY A 238 -1.51 -3.98 -12.47
CA GLY A 238 -1.31 -2.62 -11.96
C GLY A 238 0.16 -2.30 -11.69
N ASN A 239 0.90 -3.24 -11.11
CA ASN A 239 2.31 -3.08 -10.81
C ASN A 239 3.18 -2.97 -12.08
N ILE A 240 2.81 -3.63 -13.20
CA ILE A 240 3.48 -3.46 -14.50
C ILE A 240 3.31 -2.02 -15.00
N ILE A 241 2.10 -1.46 -14.89
CA ILE A 241 1.83 -0.06 -15.26
C ILE A 241 2.71 0.87 -14.41
N PHE A 242 2.78 0.62 -13.11
CA PHE A 242 3.63 1.37 -12.19
C PHE A 242 5.12 1.30 -12.55
N ARG A 243 5.60 0.11 -12.95
CA ARG A 243 6.98 -0.16 -13.34
C ARG A 243 7.39 0.53 -14.63
N SER A 244 6.50 0.64 -15.62
CA SER A 244 6.82 1.14 -16.96
C SER A 244 7.42 2.56 -16.97
N ASN A 245 7.31 3.27 -15.84
CA ASN A 245 7.88 4.61 -15.66
C ASN A 245 9.40 4.64 -15.40
N SER A 246 9.99 3.56 -14.93
CA SER A 246 11.41 3.56 -14.52
C SER A 246 12.37 3.49 -15.71
N THR A 247 11.89 3.18 -16.90
CA THR A 247 12.70 2.96 -18.11
C THR A 247 12.83 4.19 -19.01
N SER A 248 11.91 5.16 -18.93
CA SER A 248 11.90 6.34 -19.80
C SER A 248 12.86 7.47 -19.38
N LEU A 249 13.49 7.36 -18.21
CA LEU A 249 14.43 8.37 -17.69
C LEU A 249 15.91 8.01 -17.93
N ARG A 250 16.22 6.92 -18.63
CA ARG A 250 17.59 6.47 -18.93
C ARG A 250 17.93 6.39 -20.41
N SER A 251 17.06 6.94 -21.28
CA SER A 251 17.36 7.12 -22.72
C SER A 251 17.75 8.54 -23.05
#